data_8801aa797411b80837cf0a08d3615db2
#
_entry.id   8801aa797411b80837cf0a08d3615db2
#
_cell.length_a   1.000
_cell.length_b   1.000
_cell.length_c   1.000
_cell.angle_alpha   90.00
_cell.angle_beta   90.00
_cell.angle_gamma   90.00
#
_symmetry.space_group_name_H-M   'P 1'
#
loop_
_entity.id
_entity.type
_entity.pdbx_description
1 polymer ?
#
loop_
_entity_poly.entity_id
_entity_poly.type
_entity_poly.pdbx_seq_one_letter_code
_entity_poly.pdbx_strand_id
1 'polypeptide(L)'
;MELSEALKANASVLEGLLPLATNETKGLASMNMCIAYVGEGPVICIKPTKLKQYYYTLLTVTVYENGYFKKIDLAVYYPVKKGGHKCSMSGNGNMFVKEDSDYNLYIHNKTLNNINYCVSIIGASKYINIPSITVEEHPASVLNGLTLTDVATM
;
A
#
# COMPACT_ATOMS: atom_id res chain seq x y z
N MET A 1 -28.88 -35.23 12.40
CA MET A 1 -28.27 -34.08 11.65
C MET A 1 -27.59 -34.63 10.41
N GLU A 2 -27.93 -34.13 9.28
CA GLU A 2 -27.26 -34.49 8.05
C GLU A 2 -25.85 -33.91 7.99
N LEU A 3 -24.93 -34.59 7.26
CA LEU A 3 -23.54 -34.18 7.13
C LEU A 3 -23.40 -32.73 6.63
N SER A 4 -24.26 -32.31 5.70
CA SER A 4 -24.28 -30.94 5.16
C SER A 4 -24.62 -29.88 6.23
N GLU A 5 -25.50 -30.20 7.18
CA GLU A 5 -25.84 -29.29 8.29
C GLU A 5 -24.72 -29.20 9.30
N ALA A 6 -24.06 -30.33 9.59
CA ALA A 6 -22.90 -30.36 10.46
C ALA A 6 -21.73 -29.54 9.88
N LEU A 7 -21.47 -29.61 8.57
CA LEU A 7 -20.46 -28.82 7.89
C LEU A 7 -20.77 -27.32 7.91
N LYS A 8 -22.04 -26.96 7.70
CA LYS A 8 -22.48 -25.55 7.80
C LYS A 8 -22.31 -24.99 9.22
N ALA A 9 -22.70 -25.78 10.24
CA ALA A 9 -22.53 -25.37 11.63
C ALA A 9 -21.04 -25.19 11.98
N ASN A 10 -20.16 -26.07 11.53
CA ASN A 10 -18.71 -25.94 11.74
C ASN A 10 -18.12 -24.74 10.99
N ALA A 11 -18.55 -24.48 9.77
CA ALA A 11 -18.12 -23.30 9.01
C ALA A 11 -18.54 -22.02 9.71
N SER A 12 -19.78 -21.93 10.23
CA SER A 12 -20.27 -20.77 10.97
C SER A 12 -19.49 -20.55 12.27
N VAL A 13 -19.12 -21.60 12.99
CA VAL A 13 -18.27 -21.49 14.19
C VAL A 13 -16.88 -20.99 13.84
N LEU A 14 -16.27 -21.50 12.77
CA LEU A 14 -14.96 -21.05 12.30
C LEU A 14 -14.99 -19.58 11.85
N GLU A 15 -16.02 -19.15 11.15
CA GLU A 15 -16.18 -17.74 10.75
C GLU A 15 -16.33 -16.82 11.98
N GLY A 16 -17.02 -17.26 13.03
CA GLY A 16 -17.14 -16.52 14.28
C GLY A 16 -15.86 -16.45 15.11
N LEU A 17 -15.05 -17.52 15.07
CA LEU A 17 -13.79 -17.61 15.83
C LEU A 17 -12.60 -17.01 15.07
N LEU A 18 -12.63 -17.07 13.76
CA LEU A 18 -11.53 -16.72 12.86
C LEU A 18 -12.02 -15.80 11.75
N PRO A 19 -12.39 -14.57 12.08
CA PRO A 19 -12.88 -13.62 11.09
C PRO A 19 -11.83 -13.39 10.00
N LEU A 20 -12.30 -13.18 8.78
CA LEU A 20 -11.44 -12.79 7.67
C LEU A 20 -10.74 -11.48 8.01
N ALA A 21 -9.46 -11.41 7.70
CA ALA A 21 -8.70 -10.18 7.83
C ALA A 21 -9.24 -9.13 6.86
N THR A 22 -9.47 -7.95 7.37
CA THR A 22 -9.78 -6.76 6.59
C THR A 22 -8.68 -5.73 6.77
N ASN A 23 -8.79 -4.60 6.08
CA ASN A 23 -7.88 -3.47 6.31
C ASN A 23 -7.94 -2.93 7.74
N GLU A 24 -9.00 -3.21 8.47
CA GLU A 24 -9.25 -2.69 9.81
C GLU A 24 -9.19 -3.75 10.91
N THR A 25 -9.33 -5.02 10.57
CA THR A 25 -9.40 -6.11 11.54
C THR A 25 -8.29 -7.14 11.34
N LYS A 26 -7.77 -7.63 12.46
CA LYS A 26 -6.87 -8.78 12.45
C LYS A 26 -7.70 -10.06 12.26
N GLY A 27 -7.31 -10.89 11.35
CA GLY A 27 -7.87 -12.20 11.12
C GLY A 27 -6.78 -13.20 10.77
N LEU A 28 -7.16 -14.43 10.46
CA LEU A 28 -6.25 -15.49 10.00
C LEU A 28 -5.32 -15.04 8.87
N ALA A 29 -5.84 -14.20 7.99
CA ALA A 29 -5.13 -13.70 6.85
C ALA A 29 -4.08 -12.62 7.21
N SER A 30 -4.18 -11.99 8.37
CA SER A 30 -3.31 -10.86 8.74
C SER A 30 -1.87 -11.25 9.01
N MET A 31 -1.60 -12.52 9.23
CA MET A 31 -0.24 -12.99 9.52
C MET A 31 0.58 -13.28 8.26
N ASN A 32 -0.06 -13.64 7.15
CA ASN A 32 0.62 -14.09 5.94
C ASN A 32 -0.04 -13.63 4.63
N MET A 33 -1.11 -12.85 4.65
CA MET A 33 -1.77 -12.37 3.45
C MET A 33 -1.39 -10.94 3.13
N CYS A 34 -0.99 -10.73 1.89
CA CYS A 34 -0.82 -9.40 1.31
C CYS A 34 -2.19 -8.73 1.17
N ILE A 35 -2.38 -7.59 1.82
CA ILE A 35 -3.47 -6.69 1.45
C ILE A 35 -3.00 -5.94 0.22
N ALA A 36 -3.76 -6.02 -0.85
CA ALA A 36 -3.40 -5.39 -2.10
C ALA A 36 -4.46 -4.36 -2.52
N TYR A 37 -4.00 -3.21 -2.97
CA TYR A 37 -4.80 -2.21 -3.66
C TYR A 37 -4.42 -2.24 -5.13
N VAL A 38 -5.39 -2.41 -6.00
CA VAL A 38 -5.19 -2.46 -7.44
C VAL A 38 -5.98 -1.35 -8.12
N GLY A 39 -5.42 -0.77 -9.16
CA GLY A 39 -6.09 0.29 -9.90
C GLY A 39 -5.31 0.73 -11.13
N GLU A 40 -5.78 1.79 -11.75
CA GLU A 40 -5.19 2.41 -12.93
C GLU A 40 -5.32 3.93 -12.85
N GLY A 41 -4.23 4.64 -13.04
CA GLY A 41 -4.25 6.10 -13.07
C GLY A 41 -2.89 6.70 -13.39
N PRO A 42 -2.83 8.00 -13.72
CA PRO A 42 -1.56 8.66 -14.04
C PRO A 42 -0.71 8.94 -12.80
N VAL A 43 -1.34 9.13 -11.64
CA VAL A 43 -0.68 9.40 -10.36
C VAL A 43 -1.31 8.58 -9.25
N ILE A 44 -0.49 7.85 -8.53
CA ILE A 44 -0.89 7.09 -7.35
C ILE A 44 -0.42 7.86 -6.12
N CYS A 45 -1.32 8.15 -5.19
CA CYS A 45 -0.99 8.76 -3.91
C CYS A 45 -1.16 7.75 -2.78
N ILE A 46 -0.11 7.53 -2.01
CA ILE A 46 -0.13 6.71 -0.81
C ILE A 46 -0.05 7.64 0.40
N LYS A 47 -1.10 7.64 1.21
CA LYS A 47 -1.20 8.46 2.41
C LYS A 47 -1.03 7.60 3.65
N PRO A 48 0.02 7.81 4.46
CA PRO A 48 0.13 7.18 5.76
C PRO A 48 -0.97 7.70 6.69
N THR A 49 -1.69 6.81 7.36
CA THR A 49 -2.68 7.23 8.34
C THR A 49 -2.01 7.75 9.60
N LYS A 50 -2.52 8.86 10.14
CA LYS A 50 -2.08 9.42 11.40
C LYS A 50 -2.51 8.53 12.57
N LEU A 51 -1.62 7.66 13.02
CA LEU A 51 -1.79 6.86 14.22
C LEU A 51 -1.09 7.54 15.41
N LYS A 52 -1.55 7.23 16.62
CA LYS A 52 -0.98 7.82 17.85
C LYS A 52 0.40 7.25 18.22
N GLN A 53 0.86 6.20 17.54
CA GLN A 53 2.08 5.46 17.87
C GLN A 53 3.05 5.40 16.69
N TYR A 54 4.32 5.28 17.00
CA TYR A 54 5.36 5.07 15.99
C TYR A 54 5.19 3.74 15.28
N TYR A 55 5.19 3.75 13.96
CA TYR A 55 5.17 2.54 13.14
C TYR A 55 5.98 2.71 11.87
N TYR A 56 6.34 1.60 11.28
CA TYR A 56 6.78 1.54 9.90
C TYR A 56 6.03 0.44 9.17
N THR A 57 5.89 0.62 7.88
CA THR A 57 5.23 -0.34 6.99
C THR A 57 6.09 -0.54 5.76
N LEU A 58 6.27 -1.79 5.38
CA LEU A 58 6.91 -2.15 4.13
C LEU A 58 5.85 -2.42 3.08
N LEU A 59 5.94 -1.69 1.97
CA LEU A 59 5.05 -1.82 0.83
C LEU A 59 5.85 -2.21 -0.40
N THR A 60 5.23 -2.98 -1.28
CA THR A 60 5.68 -3.12 -2.66
C THR A 60 4.61 -2.54 -3.57
N VAL A 61 5.01 -1.64 -4.44
CA VAL A 61 4.19 -1.15 -5.54
C VAL A 61 4.73 -1.76 -6.83
N THR A 62 3.91 -2.55 -7.48
CA THR A 62 4.20 -3.05 -8.82
C THR A 62 3.41 -2.23 -9.81
N VAL A 63 4.07 -1.68 -10.81
CA VAL A 63 3.43 -0.93 -11.89
C VAL A 63 3.70 -1.61 -13.23
N TYR A 64 2.71 -1.52 -14.11
CA TYR A 64 2.79 -2.01 -15.46
C TYR A 64 2.32 -0.93 -16.44
N GLU A 65 3.12 -0.67 -17.44
CA GLU A 65 2.83 0.27 -18.51
C GLU A 65 3.46 -0.22 -19.82
N ASN A 66 2.64 -0.40 -20.85
CA ASN A 66 3.10 -0.66 -22.23
C ASN A 66 4.17 -1.77 -22.35
N GLY A 67 4.01 -2.88 -21.64
CA GLY A 67 4.97 -3.99 -21.65
C GLY A 67 6.13 -3.86 -20.66
N TYR A 68 6.18 -2.78 -19.89
CA TYR A 68 7.23 -2.56 -18.87
C TYR A 68 6.69 -2.81 -17.47
N PHE A 69 7.49 -3.51 -16.66
CA PHE A 69 7.22 -3.69 -15.25
C PHE A 69 8.25 -2.92 -14.41
N LYS A 70 7.75 -2.27 -13.38
CA LYS A 70 8.58 -1.67 -12.34
C LYS A 70 8.10 -2.13 -10.98
N LYS A 71 9.02 -2.59 -10.15
CA LYS A 71 8.79 -2.87 -8.74
C LYS A 71 9.40 -1.74 -7.92
N ILE A 72 8.63 -1.20 -7.00
CA ILE A 72 9.03 -0.14 -6.08
C ILE A 72 8.81 -0.67 -4.67
N ASP A 73 9.87 -0.85 -3.91
CA ASP A 73 9.80 -1.20 -2.51
C ASP A 73 9.88 0.09 -1.68
N LEU A 74 8.93 0.26 -0.78
CA LEU A 74 8.79 1.44 0.05
C LEU A 74 8.87 1.07 1.52
N ALA A 75 9.70 1.78 2.27
CA ALA A 75 9.62 1.84 3.72
C ALA A 75 8.93 3.15 4.11
N VAL A 76 7.74 3.03 4.67
CA VAL A 76 6.90 4.15 5.09
C VAL A 76 6.93 4.23 6.60
N TYR A 77 7.29 5.39 7.14
CA TYR A 77 7.44 5.61 8.57
C TYR A 77 6.47 6.66 9.09
N TYR A 78 5.87 6.39 10.25
CA TYR A 78 4.99 7.35 10.92
C TYR A 78 5.32 7.44 12.43
N PRO A 79 5.31 8.61 13.07
CA PRO A 79 5.16 9.94 12.48
C PRO A 79 6.36 10.28 11.61
N VAL A 80 6.08 10.83 10.44
CA VAL A 80 7.11 11.05 9.44
C VAL A 80 8.07 12.14 9.88
N LYS A 81 9.33 11.89 9.65
CA LYS A 81 10.41 12.89 9.76
C LYS A 81 11.01 13.06 8.38
N LYS A 82 11.61 14.20 8.11
CA LYS A 82 12.38 14.43 6.88
C LYS A 82 13.36 13.26 6.66
N GLY A 83 13.25 12.61 5.52
CA GLY A 83 14.04 11.43 5.19
C GLY A 83 13.61 10.13 5.88
N GLY A 84 12.43 10.10 6.50
CA GLY A 84 11.87 8.90 7.13
C GLY A 84 11.35 7.88 6.12
N HIS A 85 10.81 8.34 4.98
CA HIS A 85 10.46 7.45 3.89
C HIS A 85 11.69 7.08 3.07
N LYS A 86 11.70 5.84 2.60
CA LYS A 86 12.76 5.31 1.75
C LYS A 86 12.16 4.48 0.63
N CYS A 87 12.80 4.49 -0.53
CA CYS A 87 12.38 3.66 -1.65
C CYS A 87 13.56 2.98 -2.34
N SER A 88 13.31 1.83 -2.94
CA SER A 88 14.17 1.23 -3.96
C SER A 88 13.34 0.81 -5.15
N MET A 89 13.94 0.84 -6.32
CA MET A 89 13.25 0.54 -7.57
C MET A 89 14.01 -0.49 -8.38
N SER A 90 13.29 -1.44 -8.95
CA SER A 90 13.83 -2.46 -9.85
C SER A 90 12.90 -2.70 -11.05
N GLY A 91 13.45 -3.23 -12.14
CA GLY A 91 12.72 -3.45 -13.38
C GLY A 91 12.83 -2.27 -14.36
N ASN A 92 12.04 -2.34 -15.43
CA ASN A 92 12.05 -1.38 -16.52
C ASN A 92 11.03 -0.24 -16.28
N GLY A 93 11.17 0.84 -17.03
CA GLY A 93 10.27 1.99 -16.94
C GLY A 93 10.80 3.13 -16.06
N ASN A 94 10.44 4.35 -16.42
CA ASN A 94 10.84 5.58 -15.73
C ASN A 94 9.75 6.00 -14.74
N MET A 95 9.88 5.54 -13.51
CA MET A 95 8.98 5.90 -12.42
C MET A 95 9.65 6.86 -11.46
N PHE A 96 8.85 7.71 -10.86
CA PHE A 96 9.25 8.64 -9.81
C PHE A 96 8.47 8.35 -8.55
N VAL A 97 9.14 8.46 -7.41
CA VAL A 97 8.53 8.43 -6.08
C VAL A 97 8.90 9.72 -5.39
N LYS A 98 7.91 10.53 -5.10
CA LYS A 98 8.08 11.86 -4.51
C LYS A 98 7.21 12.01 -3.28
N GLU A 99 7.59 12.88 -2.37
CA GLU A 99 6.79 13.23 -1.20
C GLU A 99 6.45 14.71 -1.18
N ASP A 100 5.26 15.05 -0.65
CA ASP A 100 4.85 16.43 -0.37
C ASP A 100 5.26 16.87 1.04
N SER A 101 4.87 18.08 1.43
CA SER A 101 5.15 18.65 2.76
C SER A 101 4.46 17.90 3.91
N ASP A 102 3.38 17.18 3.63
CA ASP A 102 2.66 16.33 4.57
C ASP A 102 3.13 14.88 4.52
N TYR A 103 4.16 14.62 3.73
CA TYR A 103 4.79 13.31 3.53
C TYR A 103 3.86 12.25 2.90
N ASN A 104 2.87 12.68 2.13
CA ASN A 104 2.16 11.78 1.25
C ASN A 104 3.08 11.40 0.08
N LEU A 105 3.02 10.15 -0.34
CA LEU A 105 3.88 9.62 -1.38
C LEU A 105 3.14 9.62 -2.72
N TYR A 106 3.75 10.23 -3.73
CA TYR A 106 3.23 10.31 -5.09
C TYR A 106 4.10 9.48 -6.03
N ILE A 107 3.48 8.55 -6.73
CA ILE A 107 4.13 7.65 -7.69
C ILE A 107 3.54 7.91 -9.06
N HIS A 108 4.39 8.21 -10.03
CA HIS A 108 3.98 8.46 -11.41
C HIS A 108 5.11 8.12 -12.38
N ASN A 109 4.78 7.95 -13.66
CA ASN A 109 5.78 7.83 -14.71
C ASN A 109 6.20 9.22 -15.25
N LYS A 110 7.22 9.23 -16.09
CA LYS A 110 7.74 10.47 -16.68
C LYS A 110 6.71 11.17 -17.58
N THR A 111 5.89 10.40 -18.27
CA THR A 111 4.93 10.92 -19.27
C THR A 111 3.58 11.27 -18.68
N LEU A 112 3.34 10.93 -17.41
CA LEU A 112 2.07 11.10 -16.72
C LEU A 112 0.90 10.38 -17.44
N ASN A 113 1.20 9.29 -18.13
CA ASN A 113 0.20 8.40 -18.68
C ASN A 113 -0.35 7.48 -17.60
N ASN A 114 -1.53 6.91 -17.86
CA ASN A 114 -2.09 5.89 -16.97
C ASN A 114 -1.15 4.70 -16.83
N ILE A 115 -0.99 4.26 -15.61
CA ILE A 115 -0.27 3.05 -15.23
C ILE A 115 -1.23 2.12 -14.48
N ASN A 116 -1.13 0.83 -14.76
CA ASN A 116 -1.77 -0.18 -13.94
C ASN A 116 -0.88 -0.47 -12.74
N TYR A 117 -1.45 -0.57 -11.55
CA TYR A 117 -0.67 -0.76 -10.34
C TYR A 117 -1.29 -1.76 -9.37
N CYS A 118 -0.43 -2.32 -8.55
CA CYS A 118 -0.79 -3.09 -7.36
C CYS A 118 0.10 -2.63 -6.20
N VAL A 119 -0.53 -2.13 -5.13
CA VAL A 119 0.15 -1.79 -3.88
C VAL A 119 -0.10 -2.90 -2.89
N SER A 120 0.96 -3.56 -2.44
CA SER A 120 0.90 -4.66 -1.49
C SER A 120 1.59 -4.29 -0.19
N ILE A 121 0.93 -4.52 0.94
CA ILE A 121 1.54 -4.41 2.27
C ILE A 121 2.26 -5.72 2.57
N ILE A 122 3.59 -5.66 2.73
CA ILE A 122 4.43 -6.85 2.97
C ILE A 122 4.66 -7.05 4.45
N GLY A 123 4.79 -5.97 5.21
CA GLY A 123 5.08 -6.05 6.63
C GLY A 123 4.80 -4.74 7.34
N ALA A 124 4.58 -4.85 8.64
CA ALA A 124 4.35 -3.72 9.51
C ALA A 124 5.03 -3.96 10.87
N SER A 125 5.30 -2.90 11.62
CA SER A 125 5.91 -3.04 12.93
C SER A 125 4.97 -3.74 13.91
N LYS A 126 5.55 -4.42 14.91
CA LYS A 126 4.82 -5.22 15.89
C LYS A 126 3.81 -4.44 16.75
N TYR A 127 3.90 -3.13 16.76
CA TYR A 127 3.03 -2.26 17.56
C TYR A 127 1.73 -1.88 16.86
N ILE A 128 1.48 -2.45 15.69
CA ILE A 128 0.39 -1.97 14.84
C ILE A 128 -0.59 -3.08 14.55
N ASN A 129 -1.82 -2.76 14.85
CA ASN A 129 -2.93 -3.21 14.04
C ASN A 129 -2.69 -2.69 12.63
N ILE A 130 -2.73 -3.53 11.63
CA ILE A 130 -2.44 -3.22 10.22
C ILE A 130 -2.57 -1.73 9.93
N PRO A 131 -1.48 -1.04 9.55
CA PRO A 131 -1.54 0.38 9.33
C PRO A 131 -2.58 0.65 8.26
N SER A 132 -3.49 1.52 8.57
CA SER A 132 -4.42 2.02 7.59
C SER A 132 -3.63 2.92 6.65
N ILE A 133 -3.43 2.46 5.44
CA ILE A 133 -2.85 3.22 4.35
C ILE A 133 -3.97 3.50 3.37
N THR A 134 -4.10 4.75 2.98
CA THR A 134 -5.01 5.12 1.92
C THR A 134 -4.24 5.18 0.60
N VAL A 135 -4.76 4.50 -0.42
CA VAL A 135 -4.23 4.58 -1.78
C VAL A 135 -5.28 5.26 -2.64
N GLU A 136 -4.91 6.36 -3.26
CA GLU A 136 -5.79 7.18 -4.07
C GLU A 136 -5.22 7.36 -5.47
N GLU A 137 -6.10 7.47 -6.44
CA GLU A 137 -5.76 7.82 -7.82
C GLU A 137 -6.03 9.30 -8.06
N HIS A 138 -5.10 9.98 -8.69
CA HIS A 138 -5.23 11.38 -8.99
C HIS A 138 -4.93 11.67 -10.47
N PRO A 139 -5.56 12.70 -11.04
CA PRO A 139 -5.17 13.19 -12.36
C PRO A 139 -3.76 13.77 -12.31
N ALA A 140 -3.08 13.79 -13.46
CA ALA A 140 -1.73 14.35 -13.57
C ALA A 140 -1.62 15.81 -13.08
N SER A 141 -2.71 16.58 -13.19
CA SER A 141 -2.77 17.98 -12.74
C SER A 141 -2.57 18.17 -11.23
N VAL A 142 -2.75 17.13 -10.41
CA VAL A 142 -2.52 17.23 -8.96
C VAL A 142 -1.09 17.65 -8.65
N LEU A 143 -0.14 17.23 -9.47
CA LEU A 143 1.28 17.54 -9.26
C LEU A 143 1.62 19.02 -9.44
N ASN A 144 0.80 19.78 -10.18
CA ASN A 144 1.06 21.20 -10.48
C ASN A 144 0.93 22.11 -9.25
N GLY A 145 0.15 21.69 -8.25
CA GLY A 145 -0.09 22.46 -7.03
C GLY A 145 0.78 22.05 -5.84
N LEU A 146 1.66 21.07 -6.02
CA LEU A 146 2.44 20.48 -4.95
C LEU A 146 3.92 20.84 -5.05
N THR A 147 4.52 21.12 -3.90
CA THR A 147 5.97 21.14 -3.75
C THR A 147 6.41 19.73 -3.40
N LEU A 148 7.04 19.04 -4.36
CA LEU A 148 7.43 17.65 -4.23
C LEU A 148 8.94 17.50 -4.13
N THR A 149 9.39 16.59 -3.26
CA THR A 149 10.79 16.20 -3.12
C THR A 149 10.96 14.71 -3.41
N ASP A 150 12.10 14.33 -3.94
CA ASP A 150 12.40 12.91 -4.19
C ASP A 150 12.56 12.15 -2.88
N VAL A 151 11.94 10.97 -2.82
CA VAL A 151 12.11 10.08 -1.66
C VAL A 151 13.50 9.46 -1.71
N ALA A 152 14.18 9.47 -0.57
CA ALA A 152 15.55 8.96 -0.49
C ALA A 152 15.62 7.45 -0.78
N THR A 153 16.70 7.02 -1.43
CA THR A 153 16.96 5.60 -1.72
C THR A 153 17.28 4.81 -0.46
N MET A 154 16.77 3.58 -0.41
CA MET A 154 17.15 2.60 0.63
C MET A 154 18.56 2.11 0.41
#